data_3e65c21f739f9cdbe13f11480e43e88e
#
_entry.id   3e65c21f739f9cdbe13f11480e43e88e
#
_cell.length_a   1.000
_cell.length_b   1.000
_cell.length_c   1.000
_cell.angle_alpha   90.00
_cell.angle_beta   90.00
_cell.angle_gamma   90.00
#
_symmetry.space_group_name_H-M   'P 1'
#
loop_
_entity.id
_entity.type
_entity.pdbx_description
1 polymer ?
#
loop_
_entity_poly.entity_id
_entity_poly.type
_entity_poly.pdbx_seq_one_letter_code
_entity_poly.pdbx_strand_id
1 'polypeptide(L)'
;IHSGIILSSIQTGIMFFILSFFIMNEGLFSVFYMDNLSIYASLLFFSMLYSPISMITGIIFMIISRKNEFSADAYSSKTANLPEALISGLKKMSKENLSNLTPHWLNVFLNYSHPPVIDRINALRK
;
A
#
# COMPACT_ATOMS: atom_id res chain seq x y z
N ILE A 1 -3.71 6.41 -12.63
CA ILE A 1 -2.26 6.68 -12.72
C ILE A 1 -1.86 7.86 -11.81
N HIS A 2 -2.54 9.01 -11.88
CA HIS A 2 -2.18 10.21 -11.10
C HIS A 2 -2.25 10.00 -9.58
N SER A 3 -3.27 9.31 -9.08
CA SER A 3 -3.44 9.06 -7.64
C SER A 3 -2.29 8.22 -7.03
N GLY A 4 -1.76 7.25 -7.77
CA GLY A 4 -0.62 6.45 -7.32
C GLY A 4 0.67 7.25 -7.19
N ILE A 5 0.94 8.14 -8.15
CA ILE A 5 2.12 9.02 -8.14
C ILE A 5 2.02 10.01 -6.97
N ILE A 6 0.85 10.62 -6.77
CA ILE A 6 0.63 11.56 -5.65
C ILE A 6 0.84 10.85 -4.31
N LEU A 7 0.25 9.66 -4.13
CA LEU A 7 0.38 8.86 -2.92
C LEU A 7 1.85 8.50 -2.63
N SER A 8 2.59 8.01 -3.63
CA SER A 8 4.01 7.67 -3.46
C SER A 8 4.87 8.90 -3.15
N SER A 9 4.57 10.04 -3.77
CA SER A 9 5.28 11.31 -3.47
C SER A 9 5.03 11.77 -2.04
N ILE A 10 3.78 11.68 -1.55
CA ILE A 10 3.43 11.99 -0.16
C ILE A 10 4.16 11.05 0.80
N GLN A 11 4.18 9.74 0.52
CA GLN A 11 4.88 8.77 1.35
C GLN A 11 6.38 9.06 1.44
N THR A 12 7.00 9.35 0.31
CA THR A 12 8.42 9.72 0.25
C THR A 12 8.68 11.01 1.04
N GLY A 13 7.82 12.01 0.91
CA GLY A 13 7.89 13.26 1.67
C GLY A 13 7.80 13.03 3.19
N ILE A 14 6.85 12.20 3.63
CA ILE A 14 6.71 11.82 5.05
C ILE A 14 7.97 11.11 5.54
N MET A 15 8.52 10.19 4.74
CA MET A 15 9.75 9.47 5.10
C MET A 15 10.92 10.43 5.32
N PHE A 16 11.18 11.36 4.38
CA PHE A 16 12.25 12.33 4.53
C PHE A 16 12.01 13.34 5.66
N PHE A 17 10.75 13.74 5.86
CA PHE A 17 10.38 14.60 6.97
C PHE A 17 10.70 13.93 8.32
N ILE A 18 10.30 12.68 8.51
CA ILE A 18 10.62 11.91 9.72
C ILE A 18 12.13 11.73 9.86
N LEU A 19 12.83 11.36 8.77
CA LEU A 19 14.29 11.21 8.77
C LEU A 19 15.00 12.46 9.26
N SER A 20 14.49 13.65 8.94
CA SER A 20 15.11 14.92 9.36
C SER A 20 15.19 15.09 10.87
N PHE A 21 14.29 14.45 11.65
CA PHE A 21 14.36 14.46 13.12
C PHE A 21 15.36 13.46 13.69
N PHE A 22 15.80 12.48 12.90
CA PHE A 22 16.73 11.45 13.34
C PHE A 22 18.19 11.83 13.09
N ILE A 23 18.44 12.65 12.06
CA ILE A 23 19.80 13.04 11.70
C ILE A 23 20.39 13.92 12.78
N MET A 24 21.51 13.45 13.39
CA MET A 24 22.27 14.17 14.40
C MET A 24 21.46 14.55 15.65
N ASN A 25 20.45 13.79 16.02
CA ASN A 25 19.65 14.02 17.21
C ASN A 25 20.36 13.47 18.46
N GLU A 26 20.91 14.36 19.29
CA GLU A 26 21.64 13.99 20.51
C GLU A 26 20.80 13.15 21.48
N GLY A 27 19.51 13.47 21.64
CA GLY A 27 18.61 12.69 22.49
C GLY A 27 18.45 11.24 22.03
N LEU A 28 18.40 11.01 20.71
CA LEU A 28 18.35 9.66 20.15
C LEU A 28 19.64 8.89 20.43
N PHE A 29 20.80 9.52 20.23
CA PHE A 29 22.10 8.89 20.48
C PHE A 29 22.29 8.54 21.95
N SER A 30 21.83 9.39 22.87
CA SER A 30 21.90 9.09 24.30
C SER A 30 21.06 7.87 24.71
N VAL A 31 19.89 7.66 24.09
CA VAL A 31 19.05 6.46 24.33
C VAL A 31 19.75 5.17 23.88
N PHE A 32 20.56 5.24 22.83
CA PHE A 32 21.35 4.10 22.34
C PHE A 32 22.76 4.03 22.95
N TYR A 33 23.05 4.81 24.00
CA TYR A 33 24.33 4.82 24.71
C TYR A 33 25.53 5.10 23.78
N MET A 34 25.34 6.00 22.81
CA MET A 34 26.39 6.40 21.87
C MET A 34 26.86 7.81 22.15
N ASP A 35 28.18 7.97 22.38
CA ASP A 35 28.79 9.25 22.69
C ASP A 35 29.12 10.09 21.44
N ASN A 36 29.22 9.43 20.27
CA ASN A 36 29.62 10.08 19.04
C ASN A 36 28.47 10.19 18.05
N LEU A 37 28.12 11.41 17.66
CA LEU A 37 27.15 11.66 16.60
C LEU A 37 27.70 11.21 15.25
N SER A 38 26.93 10.38 14.52
CA SER A 38 27.30 9.83 13.23
C SER A 38 26.09 9.74 12.32
N ILE A 39 26.22 10.23 11.08
CA ILE A 39 25.15 10.12 10.07
C ILE A 39 24.81 8.64 9.81
N TYR A 40 25.81 7.78 9.78
CA TYR A 40 25.60 6.33 9.59
C TYR A 40 24.72 5.74 10.70
N ALA A 41 25.01 6.05 11.97
CA ALA A 41 24.22 5.58 13.09
C ALA A 41 22.79 6.19 13.07
N SER A 42 22.64 7.46 12.70
CA SER A 42 21.32 8.08 12.51
C SER A 42 20.47 7.34 11.48
N LEU A 43 21.05 6.95 10.34
CA LEU A 43 20.34 6.18 9.31
C LEU A 43 19.96 4.78 9.79
N LEU A 44 20.82 4.14 10.58
CA LEU A 44 20.53 2.84 11.17
C LEU A 44 19.35 2.92 12.16
N PHE A 45 19.39 3.86 13.08
CA PHE A 45 18.30 4.09 14.04
C PHE A 45 17.00 4.44 13.33
N PHE A 46 17.07 5.32 12.33
CA PHE A 46 15.92 5.64 11.50
C PHE A 46 15.33 4.38 10.86
N SER A 47 16.14 3.54 10.23
CA SER A 47 15.64 2.33 9.55
C SER A 47 14.93 1.37 10.51
N MET A 48 15.44 1.22 11.73
CA MET A 48 14.82 0.38 12.76
C MET A 48 13.49 0.95 13.26
N LEU A 49 13.45 2.25 13.56
CA LEU A 49 12.27 2.89 14.15
C LEU A 49 11.22 3.29 13.10
N TYR A 50 11.61 3.46 11.84
CA TYR A 50 10.69 3.74 10.75
C TYR A 50 9.92 2.50 10.27
N SER A 51 10.46 1.30 10.49
CA SER A 51 9.85 0.05 10.03
C SER A 51 8.37 -0.12 10.45
N PRO A 52 7.96 0.04 11.72
CA PRO A 52 6.55 -0.06 12.09
C PRO A 52 5.70 1.08 11.48
N ILE A 53 6.26 2.27 11.30
CA ILE A 53 5.57 3.40 10.65
C ILE A 53 5.30 3.07 9.18
N SER A 54 6.29 2.52 8.48
CA SER A 54 6.15 2.12 7.07
C SER A 54 5.14 0.99 6.90
N MET A 55 5.05 0.06 7.85
CA MET A 55 4.05 -0.99 7.84
C MET A 55 2.62 -0.41 7.96
N ILE A 56 2.38 0.50 8.89
CA ILE A 56 1.06 1.14 9.07
C ILE A 56 0.69 1.96 7.83
N THR A 57 1.61 2.78 7.33
CA THR A 57 1.36 3.57 6.11
C THR A 57 1.12 2.69 4.90
N GLY A 58 1.85 1.57 4.77
CA GLY A 58 1.66 0.58 3.72
C GLY A 58 0.24 -0.01 3.72
N ILE A 59 -0.29 -0.39 4.90
CA ILE A 59 -1.67 -0.88 5.04
C ILE A 59 -2.68 0.19 4.59
N ILE A 60 -2.50 1.44 5.00
CA ILE A 60 -3.37 2.55 4.59
C ILE A 60 -3.37 2.70 3.06
N PHE A 61 -2.19 2.66 2.43
CA PHE A 61 -2.08 2.75 0.98
C PHE A 61 -2.74 1.56 0.26
N MET A 62 -2.62 0.34 0.80
CA MET A 62 -3.30 -0.83 0.23
C MET A 62 -4.83 -0.69 0.32
N ILE A 63 -5.37 -0.13 1.41
CA ILE A 63 -6.81 0.14 1.54
C ILE A 63 -7.27 1.15 0.47
N ILE A 64 -6.52 2.24 0.30
CA ILE A 64 -6.83 3.27 -0.71
C ILE A 64 -6.74 2.67 -2.13
N SER A 65 -5.70 1.88 -2.41
CA SER A 65 -5.53 1.21 -3.70
C SER A 65 -6.71 0.32 -4.05
N ARG A 66 -7.14 -0.54 -3.11
CA ARG A 66 -8.32 -1.40 -3.30
C ARG A 66 -9.60 -0.60 -3.57
N LYS A 67 -9.81 0.51 -2.83
CA LYS A 67 -10.96 1.38 -3.05
C LYS A 67 -10.94 2.01 -4.45
N ASN A 68 -9.77 2.44 -4.90
CA ASN A 68 -9.60 3.02 -6.23
C ASN A 68 -9.91 2.01 -7.34
N GLU A 69 -9.56 0.72 -7.16
CA GLU A 69 -9.89 -0.32 -8.12
C GLU A 69 -11.40 -0.58 -8.23
N PHE A 70 -12.10 -0.67 -7.10
CA PHE A 70 -13.57 -0.76 -7.14
C PHE A 70 -14.20 0.43 -7.86
N SER A 71 -13.68 1.64 -7.64
CA SER A 71 -14.17 2.84 -8.32
C SER A 71 -13.87 2.81 -9.82
N ALA A 72 -12.70 2.31 -10.21
CA ALA A 72 -12.31 2.16 -11.60
C ALA A 72 -13.15 1.10 -12.32
N ASP A 73 -13.42 -0.03 -11.67
CA ASP A 73 -14.29 -1.09 -12.20
C ASP A 73 -15.71 -0.58 -12.41
N ALA A 74 -16.27 0.12 -11.42
CA ALA A 74 -17.60 0.70 -11.52
C ALA A 74 -17.70 1.77 -12.63
N TYR A 75 -16.68 2.61 -12.78
CA TYR A 75 -16.61 3.59 -13.86
C TYR A 75 -16.51 2.91 -15.22
N SER A 76 -15.61 1.94 -15.38
CA SER A 76 -15.42 1.19 -16.62
C SER A 76 -16.69 0.45 -17.05
N SER A 77 -17.34 -0.23 -16.11
CA SER A 77 -18.60 -0.95 -16.35
C SER A 77 -19.71 -0.01 -16.83
N LYS A 78 -19.86 1.16 -16.19
CA LYS A 78 -20.88 2.15 -16.58
C LYS A 78 -20.58 2.79 -17.93
N THR A 79 -19.33 3.14 -18.19
CA THR A 79 -18.93 3.88 -19.39
C THR A 79 -18.99 2.99 -20.63
N ALA A 80 -18.51 1.75 -20.52
CA ALA A 80 -18.54 0.80 -21.62
C ALA A 80 -19.89 0.07 -21.77
N ASN A 81 -20.74 0.13 -20.74
CA ASN A 81 -22.01 -0.63 -20.64
C ASN A 81 -21.84 -2.15 -20.92
N LEU A 82 -20.71 -2.70 -20.51
CA LEU A 82 -20.30 -4.10 -20.75
C LEU A 82 -19.76 -4.75 -19.47
N PRO A 83 -20.54 -4.82 -18.38
CA PRO A 83 -20.10 -5.41 -17.13
C PRO A 83 -19.66 -6.87 -17.27
N GLU A 84 -20.37 -7.66 -18.10
CA GLU A 84 -20.06 -9.07 -18.31
C GLU A 84 -18.71 -9.29 -19.02
N ALA A 85 -18.32 -8.38 -19.92
CA ALA A 85 -17.01 -8.44 -20.56
C ALA A 85 -15.88 -8.22 -19.54
N LEU A 86 -16.04 -7.27 -18.63
CA LEU A 86 -15.09 -7.00 -17.55
C LEU A 86 -15.02 -8.19 -16.59
N ILE A 87 -16.16 -8.76 -16.20
CA ILE A 87 -16.23 -9.97 -15.36
C ILE A 87 -15.52 -11.15 -16.03
N SER A 88 -15.74 -11.34 -17.33
CA SER A 88 -15.06 -12.39 -18.10
C SER A 88 -13.55 -12.21 -18.12
N GLY A 89 -13.08 -10.97 -18.32
CA GLY A 89 -11.66 -10.61 -18.25
C GLY A 89 -11.04 -10.91 -16.88
N LEU A 90 -11.72 -10.50 -15.80
CA LEU A 90 -11.28 -10.77 -14.43
C LEU A 90 -11.16 -12.27 -14.14
N LYS A 91 -12.14 -13.08 -14.59
CA LYS A 91 -12.10 -14.54 -14.46
C LYS A 91 -10.92 -15.16 -15.21
N LYS A 92 -10.69 -14.72 -16.46
CA LYS A 92 -9.59 -15.20 -17.29
C LYS A 92 -8.25 -14.88 -16.63
N MET A 93 -8.05 -13.63 -16.21
CA MET A 93 -6.84 -13.18 -15.53
C MET A 93 -6.59 -13.98 -14.24
N SER A 94 -7.63 -14.22 -13.44
CA SER A 94 -7.53 -15.00 -12.20
C SER A 94 -7.13 -16.45 -12.47
N LYS A 95 -7.68 -17.06 -13.51
CA LYS A 95 -7.34 -18.44 -13.93
C LYS A 95 -5.90 -18.54 -14.40
N GLU A 96 -5.45 -17.63 -15.24
CA GLU A 96 -4.09 -17.62 -15.77
C GLU A 96 -3.03 -17.37 -14.69
N ASN A 97 -3.34 -16.52 -13.70
CA ASN A 97 -2.44 -16.21 -12.58
C ASN A 97 -2.59 -17.17 -11.39
N LEU A 98 -3.42 -18.21 -11.48
CA LEU A 98 -3.69 -19.15 -10.37
C LEU A 98 -4.03 -18.44 -9.05
N SER A 99 -4.82 -17.37 -9.14
CA SER A 99 -5.12 -16.52 -8.00
C SER A 99 -5.92 -17.28 -6.94
N ASN A 100 -5.61 -17.05 -5.65
CA ASN A 100 -6.42 -17.56 -4.57
C ASN A 100 -7.80 -16.87 -4.58
N LEU A 101 -8.86 -17.65 -4.76
CA LEU A 101 -10.22 -17.15 -4.86
C LEU A 101 -10.88 -16.89 -3.50
N THR A 102 -10.36 -17.52 -2.44
CA THR A 102 -10.91 -17.43 -1.08
C THR A 102 -9.84 -17.08 -0.06
N PRO A 103 -9.12 -15.96 -0.24
CA PRO A 103 -8.11 -15.56 0.71
C PRO A 103 -8.73 -15.19 2.05
N HIS A 104 -8.03 -15.50 3.14
CA HIS A 104 -8.46 -15.09 4.47
C HIS A 104 -8.49 -13.56 4.58
N TRP A 105 -9.53 -12.99 5.19
CA TRP A 105 -9.75 -11.53 5.25
C TRP A 105 -8.56 -10.76 5.84
N LEU A 106 -7.90 -11.32 6.87
CA LEU A 106 -6.75 -10.71 7.51
C LEU A 106 -5.55 -10.63 6.54
N ASN A 107 -5.35 -11.66 5.72
CA ASN A 107 -4.30 -11.63 4.70
C ASN A 107 -4.60 -10.59 3.61
N VAL A 108 -5.86 -10.45 3.22
CA VAL A 108 -6.28 -9.38 2.30
C VAL A 108 -6.03 -8.01 2.91
N PHE A 109 -6.37 -7.82 4.19
CA PHE A 109 -6.18 -6.56 4.89
C PHE A 109 -4.70 -6.15 4.96
N LEU A 110 -3.81 -7.09 5.32
CA LEU A 110 -2.40 -6.82 5.59
C LEU A 110 -1.50 -6.82 4.35
N ASN A 111 -1.84 -7.59 3.30
CA ASN A 111 -0.89 -7.91 2.24
C ASN A 111 -1.40 -7.68 0.82
N TYR A 112 -2.71 -7.46 0.62
CA TYR A 112 -3.26 -7.33 -0.73
C TYR A 112 -3.37 -5.86 -1.15
N SER A 113 -2.63 -5.48 -2.18
CA SER A 113 -2.77 -4.18 -2.84
C SER A 113 -3.99 -4.11 -3.77
N HIS A 114 -4.48 -5.27 -4.22
CA HIS A 114 -5.64 -5.43 -5.09
C HIS A 114 -6.78 -6.16 -4.38
N PRO A 115 -8.06 -5.84 -4.63
CA PRO A 115 -9.17 -6.60 -4.07
C PRO A 115 -9.20 -8.03 -4.64
N PRO A 116 -9.65 -9.03 -3.85
CA PRO A 116 -9.92 -10.36 -4.38
C PRO A 116 -10.85 -10.32 -5.60
N VAL A 117 -10.55 -11.14 -6.60
CA VAL A 117 -11.32 -11.13 -7.87
C VAL A 117 -12.81 -11.42 -7.65
N ILE A 118 -13.14 -12.30 -6.70
CA ILE A 118 -14.53 -12.60 -6.35
C ILE A 118 -15.25 -11.35 -5.84
N ASP A 119 -14.61 -10.54 -5.00
CA ASP A 119 -15.21 -9.32 -4.45
C ASP A 119 -15.46 -8.29 -5.55
N ARG A 120 -14.54 -8.15 -6.50
CA ARG A 120 -14.69 -7.28 -7.68
C ARG A 120 -15.86 -7.73 -8.55
N ILE A 121 -15.96 -9.04 -8.86
CA ILE A 121 -17.07 -9.61 -9.63
C ILE A 121 -18.42 -9.38 -8.92
N ASN A 122 -18.46 -9.59 -7.61
CA ASN A 122 -19.67 -9.36 -6.83
C ASN A 122 -20.10 -7.89 -6.80
N ALA A 123 -19.14 -6.96 -6.77
CA ALA A 123 -19.42 -5.53 -6.84
C ALA A 123 -19.96 -5.10 -8.22
N LEU A 124 -19.47 -5.71 -9.31
CA LEU A 124 -19.92 -5.41 -10.68
C LEU A 124 -21.32 -5.96 -11.02
N ARG A 125 -21.81 -6.92 -10.22
CA ARG A 125 -23.14 -7.53 -10.39
C ARG A 125 -24.26 -6.82 -9.62
N LYS A 126 -23.90 -5.89 -8.74
CA LYS A 126 -24.85 -5.04 -7.99
C LYS A 126 -25.29 -3.83 -8.78
#